data_78fa72cac13c00c47647ee8aaf3e16b4
#
_entry.id   78fa72cac13c00c47647ee8aaf3e16b4
#
_cell.length_a   1.000
_cell.length_b   1.000
_cell.length_c   1.000
_cell.angle_alpha   90.00
_cell.angle_beta   90.00
_cell.angle_gamma   90.00
#
_symmetry.space_group_name_H-M   'P 1'
#
loop_
_entity.id
_entity.type
_entity.pdbx_description
1 polymer ?
#
loop_
_entity_poly.entity_id
_entity_poly.type
_entity_poly.pdbx_seq_one_letter_code
_entity_poly.pdbx_strand_id
1 'polypeptide(L)'
;MKSVPSLPRNAPRADILAGAAAVGVALAAWALYRATLLPGFDFGDTGSLQTTVGSTLITPRVGYPLYFAIANPWLHMVGGDPARALNLASAVEAALACGLSVLVAIELSGSIAAAIAAVLLFAVSYTFWSQSIIAEVYALHIGLVALTLLLLLRWANRPTTTRLTLFFLAYAVGFGNHLSMVLLAPAYTLFLLLGAKGGWRSMLAPRILLLATTCAAVGAAQYIWNLRALWYQPQPPSGLLEALATFWFDVTKSDWRDTMVLHVPRSMIGDHAAMYWFDLRQQFGPIVPLLAVAGLAQLATQDARRAVLMAVLFATNLAFAFSYNVGDAHVFYLPSHFMVALLVAPGVVLAARLTPRAILPAAALTIAYAGARAYRDFPALDRSGDTRPADVISHLTAGLDDQRDILLTDMNWQVANGLSYFAKVRQPAIAHTRAPDLLLYAPALVTDNDVVGRAIALTERARSEIDAAYGPLLPTMPDPRVVVPPLAERVAGLPAGTPYVLCVLKPSRDMSLDEDDLAAALRVLSGTAVPGGDYAVIAGLIGRPPELAFGANLPFTKQVQLNGMGVEVRMESWLSADTIRRMGFGQVVAGRHHALIVERGISFAALDRTGRAIRTAYAANIFSAQPRYLIRTGR
;
A
#
# COMPACT_ATOMS: atom_id res chain seq x y z
N MET A 1 -9.54 -16.72 42.25
CA MET A 1 -8.65 -16.14 41.20
C MET A 1 -8.14 -14.80 41.73
N LYS A 2 -6.84 -14.70 42.04
CA LYS A 2 -6.24 -13.42 42.48
C LYS A 2 -6.20 -12.48 41.27
N SER A 3 -6.87 -11.33 41.39
CA SER A 3 -6.83 -10.27 40.39
C SER A 3 -5.38 -9.83 40.18
N VAL A 4 -4.94 -9.83 38.90
CA VAL A 4 -3.68 -9.18 38.55
C VAL A 4 -3.78 -7.72 38.99
N PRO A 5 -2.78 -7.18 39.71
CA PRO A 5 -2.86 -5.81 40.20
C PRO A 5 -2.97 -4.86 39.03
N SER A 6 -4.13 -4.23 38.87
CA SER A 6 -4.29 -3.08 38.00
C SER A 6 -3.36 -1.97 38.50
N LEU A 7 -2.60 -1.34 37.61
CA LEU A 7 -1.87 -0.11 37.92
C LEU A 7 -2.82 0.82 38.70
N PRO A 8 -2.39 1.44 39.81
CA PRO A 8 -3.20 2.41 40.53
C PRO A 8 -3.54 3.55 39.56
N ARG A 9 -4.78 3.57 39.06
CA ARG A 9 -5.29 4.42 37.97
C ARG A 9 -5.31 5.93 38.27
N ASN A 10 -4.79 6.36 39.40
CA ASN A 10 -4.84 7.75 39.87
C ASN A 10 -3.46 8.36 40.21
N ALA A 11 -2.35 7.74 39.83
CA ALA A 11 -1.06 8.35 40.12
C ALA A 11 -0.61 9.18 38.89
N PRO A 12 -0.39 10.50 39.03
CA PRO A 12 0.14 11.35 37.93
C PRO A 12 1.41 10.78 37.27
N ARG A 13 2.20 10.03 38.02
CA ARG A 13 3.40 9.32 37.51
C ARG A 13 3.08 8.23 36.48
N ALA A 14 1.95 7.51 36.63
CA ALA A 14 1.60 6.45 35.68
C ALA A 14 1.18 7.04 34.32
N ASP A 15 0.46 8.16 34.32
CA ASP A 15 0.09 8.86 33.09
C ASP A 15 1.32 9.47 32.38
N ILE A 16 2.28 10.02 33.16
CA ILE A 16 3.55 10.54 32.62
C ILE A 16 4.37 9.41 31.97
N LEU A 17 4.48 8.25 32.63
CA LEU A 17 5.22 7.11 32.09
C LEU A 17 4.53 6.54 30.83
N ALA A 18 3.19 6.48 30.80
CA ALA A 18 2.44 6.07 29.63
C ALA A 18 2.66 7.05 28.45
N GLY A 19 2.64 8.36 28.72
CA GLY A 19 2.94 9.39 27.74
C GLY A 19 4.38 9.29 27.22
N ALA A 20 5.36 9.11 28.12
CA ALA A 20 6.76 8.93 27.74
C ALA A 20 6.98 7.67 26.88
N ALA A 21 6.31 6.56 27.20
CA ALA A 21 6.35 5.33 26.42
C ALA A 21 5.75 5.55 25.02
N ALA A 22 4.61 6.24 24.93
CA ALA A 22 3.98 6.58 23.65
C ALA A 22 4.89 7.44 22.77
N VAL A 23 5.51 8.48 23.34
CA VAL A 23 6.48 9.33 22.62
C VAL A 23 7.72 8.55 22.22
N GLY A 24 8.27 7.72 23.12
CA GLY A 24 9.45 6.90 22.81
C GLY A 24 9.24 5.93 21.64
N VAL A 25 8.09 5.24 21.61
CA VAL A 25 7.73 4.34 20.50
C VAL A 25 7.46 5.13 19.21
N ALA A 26 6.78 6.28 19.30
CA ALA A 26 6.56 7.15 18.14
C ALA A 26 7.89 7.62 17.53
N LEU A 27 8.84 8.05 18.35
CA LEU A 27 10.17 8.48 17.88
C LEU A 27 10.97 7.32 17.26
N ALA A 28 10.91 6.12 17.85
CA ALA A 28 11.56 4.93 17.28
C ALA A 28 10.96 4.54 15.92
N ALA A 29 9.63 4.54 15.80
CA ALA A 29 8.92 4.29 14.55
C ALA A 29 9.25 5.36 13.49
N TRP A 30 9.24 6.64 13.88
CA TRP A 30 9.61 7.73 12.99
C TRP A 30 11.04 7.60 12.46
N ALA A 31 11.99 7.26 13.34
CA ALA A 31 13.39 7.06 12.94
C ALA A 31 13.52 5.94 11.90
N LEU A 32 12.80 4.82 12.09
CA LEU A 32 12.77 3.71 11.15
C LEU A 32 12.19 4.13 9.79
N TYR A 33 10.99 4.73 9.80
CA TYR A 33 10.31 5.13 8.56
C TYR A 33 11.06 6.24 7.82
N ARG A 34 11.65 7.18 8.55
CA ARG A 34 12.49 8.23 7.96
C ARG A 34 13.76 7.66 7.31
N ALA A 35 14.35 6.61 7.89
CA ALA A 35 15.55 5.97 7.36
C ALA A 35 15.28 5.15 6.08
N THR A 36 14.07 4.62 5.93
CA THR A 36 13.67 3.77 4.80
C THR A 36 12.73 4.46 3.81
N LEU A 37 12.55 5.79 3.96
CA LEU A 37 11.61 6.61 3.21
C LEU A 37 11.93 6.62 1.71
N LEU A 38 10.91 6.43 0.87
CA LEU A 38 11.04 6.68 -0.57
C LEU A 38 11.42 8.14 -0.84
N PRO A 39 12.50 8.40 -1.61
CA PRO A 39 13.02 9.77 -1.75
C PRO A 39 12.17 10.67 -2.65
N GLY A 40 11.30 10.12 -3.49
CA GLY A 40 10.56 10.87 -4.49
C GLY A 40 9.23 10.24 -4.86
N PHE A 41 8.90 10.37 -6.14
CA PHE A 41 7.67 9.89 -6.76
C PHE A 41 7.54 8.36 -6.73
N ASP A 42 6.29 7.86 -6.62
CA ASP A 42 5.92 6.47 -6.86
C ASP A 42 4.76 6.35 -7.85
N PHE A 43 4.52 5.14 -8.33
CA PHE A 43 3.38 4.80 -9.17
C PHE A 43 2.12 4.49 -8.33
N GLY A 44 1.02 4.20 -8.99
CA GLY A 44 -0.21 3.77 -8.34
C GLY A 44 -0.95 4.89 -7.62
N ASP A 45 -1.63 4.54 -6.53
CA ASP A 45 -2.40 5.48 -5.71
C ASP A 45 -1.51 6.52 -5.05
N THR A 46 -0.31 6.13 -4.63
CA THR A 46 0.74 7.05 -4.15
C THR A 46 0.99 8.16 -5.15
N GLY A 47 1.21 7.83 -6.43
CA GLY A 47 1.42 8.82 -7.49
C GLY A 47 0.20 9.69 -7.74
N SER A 48 -1.01 9.14 -7.61
CA SER A 48 -2.27 9.90 -7.69
C SER A 48 -2.35 10.95 -6.58
N LEU A 49 -2.06 10.58 -5.34
CA LEU A 49 -2.05 11.51 -4.20
C LEU A 49 -0.96 12.57 -4.37
N GLN A 50 0.27 12.17 -4.73
CA GLN A 50 1.39 13.07 -4.96
C GLN A 50 1.11 14.09 -6.07
N THR A 51 0.32 13.69 -7.08
CA THR A 51 -0.12 14.58 -8.17
C THR A 51 -1.22 15.51 -7.72
N THR A 52 -2.21 15.02 -6.97
CA THR A 52 -3.44 15.76 -6.64
C THR A 52 -3.28 16.71 -5.45
N VAL A 53 -2.46 16.34 -4.45
CA VAL A 53 -2.22 17.21 -3.28
C VAL A 53 -1.62 18.54 -3.72
N GLY A 54 -2.10 19.62 -3.12
CA GLY A 54 -1.85 21.01 -3.55
C GLY A 54 -2.97 21.58 -4.43
N SER A 55 -3.89 20.71 -4.93
CA SER A 55 -5.12 21.19 -5.58
C SER A 55 -6.15 21.60 -4.54
N THR A 56 -6.94 22.63 -4.89
CA THR A 56 -8.12 23.06 -4.13
C THR A 56 -9.42 22.44 -4.67
N LEU A 57 -9.35 21.73 -5.80
CA LEU A 57 -10.48 21.08 -6.47
C LEU A 57 -10.34 19.55 -6.36
N ILE A 58 -10.87 19.00 -5.27
CA ILE A 58 -10.83 17.56 -4.99
C ILE A 58 -12.21 17.00 -5.28
N THR A 59 -12.35 16.23 -6.36
CA THR A 59 -13.64 15.62 -6.73
C THR A 59 -14.06 14.55 -5.72
N PRO A 60 -15.36 14.20 -5.66
CA PRO A 60 -15.83 13.08 -4.82
C PRO A 60 -15.17 11.76 -5.17
N ARG A 61 -14.77 11.57 -6.43
CA ARG A 61 -14.06 10.36 -6.89
C ARG A 61 -12.69 10.20 -6.25
N VAL A 62 -11.94 11.27 -6.05
CA VAL A 62 -10.68 11.30 -5.30
C VAL A 62 -10.96 11.05 -3.82
N GLY A 63 -11.99 11.67 -3.26
CA GLY A 63 -12.38 11.54 -1.86
C GLY A 63 -11.40 12.20 -0.89
N TYR A 64 -11.27 11.64 0.30
CA TYR A 64 -10.27 11.94 1.33
C TYR A 64 -10.15 13.40 1.77
N PRO A 65 -11.25 14.16 2.04
CA PRO A 65 -11.17 15.59 2.36
C PRO A 65 -10.31 15.89 3.60
N LEU A 66 -10.32 15.02 4.61
CA LEU A 66 -9.47 15.19 5.80
C LEU A 66 -7.97 15.04 5.45
N TYR A 67 -7.63 14.03 4.66
CA TYR A 67 -6.25 13.84 4.22
C TYR A 67 -5.72 15.09 3.51
N PHE A 68 -6.48 15.61 2.53
CA PHE A 68 -6.08 16.82 1.81
C PHE A 68 -6.04 18.07 2.69
N ALA A 69 -6.94 18.19 3.68
CA ALA A 69 -6.91 19.28 4.64
C ALA A 69 -5.64 19.29 5.52
N ILE A 70 -5.03 18.12 5.73
CA ILE A 70 -3.74 17.96 6.43
C ILE A 70 -2.57 18.10 5.46
N ALA A 71 -2.63 17.41 4.31
CA ALA A 71 -1.51 17.32 3.37
C ALA A 71 -1.21 18.64 2.64
N ASN A 72 -2.24 19.45 2.30
CA ASN A 72 -2.03 20.74 1.64
C ASN A 72 -1.21 21.73 2.51
N PRO A 73 -1.57 22.03 3.77
CA PRO A 73 -0.73 22.85 4.65
C PRO A 73 0.67 22.24 4.89
N TRP A 74 0.75 20.90 4.98
CA TRP A 74 2.01 20.20 5.17
C TRP A 74 2.99 20.47 4.04
N LEU A 75 2.54 20.43 2.77
CA LEU A 75 3.37 20.78 1.62
C LEU A 75 3.96 22.19 1.72
N HIS A 76 3.16 23.15 2.15
CA HIS A 76 3.62 24.54 2.31
C HIS A 76 4.64 24.70 3.45
N MET A 77 4.50 23.91 4.52
CA MET A 77 5.42 23.96 5.66
C MET A 77 6.76 23.30 5.36
N VAL A 78 6.74 22.15 4.69
CA VAL A 78 7.95 21.35 4.45
C VAL A 78 8.71 21.87 3.23
N GLY A 79 8.01 22.26 2.17
CA GLY A 79 8.60 22.69 0.91
C GLY A 79 9.39 21.61 0.18
N GLY A 80 10.10 21.99 -0.87
CA GLY A 80 10.93 21.08 -1.67
C GLY A 80 10.12 20.20 -2.62
N ASP A 81 10.59 18.98 -2.87
CA ASP A 81 9.90 18.01 -3.73
C ASP A 81 8.58 17.54 -3.09
N PRO A 82 7.43 17.73 -3.76
CA PRO A 82 6.12 17.41 -3.19
C PRO A 82 5.96 15.93 -2.85
N ALA A 83 6.50 15.03 -3.68
CA ALA A 83 6.38 13.59 -3.44
C ALA A 83 7.11 13.19 -2.16
N ARG A 84 8.35 13.67 -1.99
CA ARG A 84 9.12 13.44 -0.78
C ARG A 84 8.45 14.05 0.46
N ALA A 85 7.89 15.25 0.33
CA ALA A 85 7.19 15.90 1.44
C ALA A 85 5.96 15.10 1.89
N LEU A 86 5.20 14.52 0.95
CA LEU A 86 4.04 13.69 1.26
C LEU A 86 4.43 12.31 1.82
N ASN A 87 5.49 11.69 1.30
CA ASN A 87 6.04 10.47 1.91
C ASN A 87 6.44 10.71 3.37
N LEU A 88 7.04 11.87 3.66
CA LEU A 88 7.39 12.27 5.03
C LEU A 88 6.15 12.51 5.91
N ALA A 89 5.04 13.03 5.35
CA ALA A 89 3.77 13.17 6.06
C ALA A 89 3.28 11.80 6.56
N SER A 90 3.26 10.80 5.67
CA SER A 90 2.86 9.42 6.03
C SER A 90 3.75 8.82 7.12
N ALA A 91 5.06 9.08 7.09
CA ALA A 91 5.98 8.63 8.14
C ALA A 91 5.68 9.27 9.51
N VAL A 92 5.32 10.56 9.53
CA VAL A 92 4.91 11.26 10.76
C VAL A 92 3.56 10.76 11.26
N GLU A 93 2.58 10.59 10.38
CA GLU A 93 1.25 10.07 10.70
C GLU A 93 1.34 8.65 11.29
N ALA A 94 2.18 7.78 10.69
CA ALA A 94 2.42 6.43 11.18
C ALA A 94 3.11 6.43 12.56
N ALA A 95 4.06 7.31 12.79
CA ALA A 95 4.71 7.45 14.08
C ALA A 95 3.70 7.89 15.18
N LEU A 96 2.84 8.86 14.87
CA LEU A 96 1.76 9.30 15.77
C LEU A 96 0.74 8.18 16.01
N ALA A 97 0.40 7.40 14.97
CA ALA A 97 -0.45 6.23 15.11
C ALA A 97 0.16 5.19 16.07
N CYS A 98 1.48 4.93 15.98
CA CYS A 98 2.19 4.08 16.94
C CYS A 98 2.10 4.63 18.38
N GLY A 99 2.31 5.93 18.56
CA GLY A 99 2.20 6.56 19.88
C GLY A 99 0.80 6.40 20.50
N LEU A 100 -0.26 6.66 19.70
CA LEU A 100 -1.64 6.45 20.13
C LEU A 100 -1.92 4.97 20.45
N SER A 101 -1.37 4.07 19.66
CA SER A 101 -1.53 2.62 19.82
C SER A 101 -0.94 2.10 21.14
N VAL A 102 0.17 2.70 21.63
CA VAL A 102 0.71 2.38 22.96
C VAL A 102 -0.32 2.70 24.03
N LEU A 103 -1.00 3.85 23.95
CA LEU A 103 -2.02 4.22 24.91
C LEU A 103 -3.22 3.26 24.87
N VAL A 104 -3.65 2.85 23.66
CA VAL A 104 -4.70 1.82 23.50
C VAL A 104 -4.28 0.49 24.12
N ALA A 105 -3.07 0.03 23.83
CA ALA A 105 -2.56 -1.25 24.33
C ALA A 105 -2.42 -1.24 25.88
N ILE A 106 -2.08 -0.09 26.47
CA ILE A 106 -2.09 0.10 27.95
C ILE A 106 -3.52 -0.03 28.50
N GLU A 107 -4.50 0.59 27.84
CA GLU A 107 -5.92 0.49 28.26
C GLU A 107 -6.43 -0.97 28.18
N LEU A 108 -5.93 -1.78 27.24
CA LEU A 108 -6.33 -3.18 27.09
C LEU A 108 -5.59 -4.12 28.03
N SER A 109 -4.32 -3.87 28.33
CA SER A 109 -3.44 -4.82 29.05
C SER A 109 -3.11 -4.39 30.48
N GLY A 110 -3.19 -3.09 30.79
CA GLY A 110 -2.72 -2.52 32.05
C GLY A 110 -1.19 -2.51 32.22
N SER A 111 -0.41 -2.82 31.17
CA SER A 111 1.05 -2.95 31.24
C SER A 111 1.75 -2.11 30.16
N ILE A 112 2.59 -1.16 30.59
CA ILE A 112 3.38 -0.33 29.68
C ILE A 112 4.38 -1.20 28.88
N ALA A 113 5.06 -2.14 29.54
CA ALA A 113 6.04 -3.00 28.85
C ALA A 113 5.40 -3.88 27.77
N ALA A 114 4.24 -4.49 28.07
CA ALA A 114 3.49 -5.28 27.11
C ALA A 114 2.97 -4.43 25.94
N ALA A 115 2.52 -3.20 26.23
CA ALA A 115 2.05 -2.26 25.22
C ALA A 115 3.18 -1.83 24.27
N ILE A 116 4.36 -1.48 24.79
CA ILE A 116 5.54 -1.16 23.97
C ILE A 116 5.87 -2.34 23.06
N ALA A 117 5.93 -3.56 23.60
CA ALA A 117 6.27 -4.76 22.84
C ALA A 117 5.27 -5.03 21.69
N ALA A 118 3.97 -4.93 21.97
CA ALA A 118 2.90 -5.13 21.00
C ALA A 118 2.95 -4.09 19.88
N VAL A 119 3.18 -2.81 20.21
CA VAL A 119 3.18 -1.73 19.21
C VAL A 119 4.47 -1.70 18.41
N LEU A 120 5.62 -2.00 18.99
CA LEU A 120 6.85 -2.16 18.21
C LEU A 120 6.74 -3.30 17.20
N LEU A 121 6.08 -4.40 17.56
CA LEU A 121 5.80 -5.49 16.64
C LEU A 121 4.88 -5.04 15.48
N PHE A 122 3.87 -4.21 15.75
CA PHE A 122 3.02 -3.61 14.71
C PHE A 122 3.79 -2.64 13.83
N ALA A 123 4.61 -1.78 14.43
CA ALA A 123 5.40 -0.77 13.70
C ALA A 123 6.34 -1.39 12.67
N VAL A 124 6.86 -2.60 12.93
CA VAL A 124 7.73 -3.34 12.00
C VAL A 124 6.97 -4.37 11.15
N SER A 125 5.63 -4.41 11.22
CA SER A 125 4.85 -5.30 10.36
C SER A 125 4.96 -4.83 8.90
N TYR A 126 5.05 -5.79 7.99
CA TYR A 126 5.43 -5.54 6.59
C TYR A 126 4.55 -4.49 5.92
N THR A 127 3.23 -4.70 5.94
CA THR A 127 2.28 -3.79 5.28
C THR A 127 2.24 -2.42 5.94
N PHE A 128 2.22 -2.34 7.29
CA PHE A 128 2.19 -1.03 7.94
C PHE A 128 3.46 -0.23 7.67
N TRP A 129 4.63 -0.86 7.74
CA TRP A 129 5.89 -0.20 7.41
C TRP A 129 5.94 0.26 5.95
N SER A 130 5.57 -0.62 4.99
CA SER A 130 5.56 -0.24 3.57
C SER A 130 4.65 0.95 3.28
N GLN A 131 3.48 1.02 3.92
CA GLN A 131 2.53 2.12 3.77
C GLN A 131 2.93 3.39 4.55
N SER A 132 3.89 3.28 5.45
CA SER A 132 4.40 4.42 6.24
C SER A 132 5.53 5.20 5.57
N ILE A 133 6.08 4.68 4.47
CA ILE A 133 7.24 5.26 3.78
C ILE A 133 6.92 5.82 2.39
N ILE A 134 5.65 5.80 2.02
CA ILE A 134 5.09 6.33 0.77
C ILE A 134 3.85 7.17 1.08
N ALA A 135 3.45 8.05 0.17
CA ALA A 135 2.26 8.89 0.34
C ALA A 135 0.98 8.06 0.20
N GLU A 136 0.41 7.70 1.34
CA GLU A 136 -0.82 6.89 1.42
C GLU A 136 -1.71 7.31 2.59
N VAL A 137 -3.00 7.00 2.48
CA VAL A 137 -4.01 7.36 3.49
C VAL A 137 -4.05 6.42 4.69
N TYR A 138 -3.36 5.28 4.61
CA TYR A 138 -3.49 4.17 5.58
C TYR A 138 -2.83 4.46 6.93
N ALA A 139 -1.72 5.19 6.94
CA ALA A 139 -1.04 5.59 8.18
C ALA A 139 -1.96 6.47 9.05
N LEU A 140 -2.55 7.50 8.44
CA LEU A 140 -3.53 8.38 9.10
C LEU A 140 -4.78 7.59 9.50
N HIS A 141 -5.25 6.66 8.67
CA HIS A 141 -6.40 5.80 8.98
C HIS A 141 -6.18 5.00 10.26
N ILE A 142 -5.06 4.32 10.41
CA ILE A 142 -4.72 3.57 11.65
C ILE A 142 -4.63 4.52 12.85
N GLY A 143 -4.07 5.72 12.67
CA GLY A 143 -4.05 6.74 13.71
C GLY A 143 -5.46 7.14 14.18
N LEU A 144 -6.40 7.31 13.25
CA LEU A 144 -7.80 7.62 13.56
C LEU A 144 -8.54 6.44 14.20
N VAL A 145 -8.27 5.20 13.78
CA VAL A 145 -8.77 3.99 14.43
C VAL A 145 -8.24 3.90 15.86
N ALA A 146 -6.95 4.12 16.08
CA ALA A 146 -6.34 4.12 17.41
C ALA A 146 -6.94 5.23 18.30
N LEU A 147 -7.11 6.44 17.76
CA LEU A 147 -7.70 7.57 18.48
C LEU A 147 -9.13 7.28 18.92
N THR A 148 -9.99 6.82 18.00
CA THR A 148 -11.40 6.51 18.30
C THR A 148 -11.51 5.38 19.30
N LEU A 149 -10.70 4.33 19.16
CA LEU A 149 -10.65 3.22 20.12
C LEU A 149 -10.20 3.69 21.51
N LEU A 150 -9.16 4.53 21.58
CA LEU A 150 -8.69 5.11 22.85
C LEU A 150 -9.77 5.94 23.53
N LEU A 151 -10.45 6.82 22.79
CA LEU A 151 -11.52 7.66 23.31
C LEU A 151 -12.70 6.84 23.82
N LEU A 152 -13.07 5.78 23.09
CA LEU A 152 -14.13 4.85 23.47
C LEU A 152 -13.77 4.09 24.77
N LEU A 153 -12.57 3.54 24.88
CA LEU A 153 -12.09 2.84 26.07
C LEU A 153 -12.01 3.79 27.29
N ARG A 154 -11.55 5.02 27.09
CA ARG A 154 -11.51 6.05 28.14
C ARG A 154 -12.90 6.52 28.57
N TRP A 155 -13.85 6.56 27.62
CA TRP A 155 -15.25 6.79 27.96
C TRP A 155 -15.81 5.65 28.82
N ALA A 156 -15.56 4.41 28.46
CA ALA A 156 -16.03 3.26 29.23
C ALA A 156 -15.50 3.25 30.67
N ASN A 157 -14.26 3.70 30.89
CA ASN A 157 -13.67 3.82 32.21
C ASN A 157 -14.31 4.94 33.06
N ARG A 158 -14.63 6.09 32.44
CA ARG A 158 -15.28 7.25 33.09
C ARG A 158 -16.29 7.85 32.10
N PRO A 159 -17.55 7.37 32.12
CA PRO A 159 -18.59 7.82 31.22
C PRO A 159 -19.01 9.26 31.52
N THR A 160 -18.57 10.18 30.65
CA THR A 160 -18.98 11.58 30.66
C THR A 160 -19.45 11.97 29.26
N THR A 161 -20.35 12.96 29.18
CA THR A 161 -20.83 13.48 27.90
C THR A 161 -19.67 14.02 27.04
N THR A 162 -18.73 14.73 27.66
CA THR A 162 -17.54 15.26 26.96
C THR A 162 -16.73 14.16 26.27
N ARG A 163 -16.46 13.05 26.96
CA ARG A 163 -15.71 11.94 26.37
C ARG A 163 -16.48 11.25 25.26
N LEU A 164 -17.80 11.14 25.42
CA LEU A 164 -18.66 10.58 24.38
C LEU A 164 -18.70 11.51 23.15
N THR A 165 -18.78 12.82 23.37
CA THR A 165 -18.70 13.82 22.28
C THR A 165 -17.38 13.71 21.54
N LEU A 166 -16.24 13.65 22.26
CA LEU A 166 -14.93 13.51 21.63
C LEU A 166 -14.83 12.22 20.80
N PHE A 167 -15.38 11.11 21.30
CA PHE A 167 -15.44 9.86 20.55
C PHE A 167 -16.28 10.01 19.28
N PHE A 168 -17.52 10.51 19.37
CA PHE A 168 -18.38 10.67 18.20
C PHE A 168 -17.78 11.62 17.18
N LEU A 169 -17.19 12.73 17.64
CA LEU A 169 -16.56 13.70 16.75
C LEU A 169 -15.35 13.12 16.02
N ALA A 170 -14.43 12.47 16.76
CA ALA A 170 -13.26 11.83 16.15
C ALA A 170 -13.67 10.73 15.16
N TYR A 171 -14.69 9.94 15.50
CA TYR A 171 -15.21 8.91 14.63
C TYR A 171 -15.83 9.50 13.36
N ALA A 172 -16.67 10.54 13.49
CA ALA A 172 -17.30 11.19 12.35
C ALA A 172 -16.29 11.90 11.42
N VAL A 173 -15.30 12.58 11.99
CA VAL A 173 -14.23 13.24 11.23
C VAL A 173 -13.36 12.21 10.50
N GLY A 174 -13.15 11.03 11.11
CA GLY A 174 -12.34 9.96 10.51
C GLY A 174 -12.85 9.48 9.14
N PHE A 175 -14.15 9.60 8.86
CA PHE A 175 -14.70 9.27 7.53
C PHE A 175 -14.09 10.12 6.41
N GLY A 176 -13.67 11.33 6.69
CA GLY A 176 -13.03 12.20 5.70
C GLY A 176 -11.63 11.73 5.30
N ASN A 177 -11.03 10.82 6.05
CA ASN A 177 -9.80 10.16 5.60
C ASN A 177 -10.07 8.85 4.88
N HIS A 178 -10.99 8.00 5.38
CA HIS A 178 -11.27 6.72 4.72
C HIS A 178 -12.67 6.21 5.09
N LEU A 179 -13.46 5.84 4.07
CA LEU A 179 -14.84 5.36 4.30
C LEU A 179 -14.90 4.03 5.05
N SER A 180 -13.82 3.23 5.08
CA SER A 180 -13.79 1.99 5.87
C SER A 180 -13.97 2.21 7.38
N MET A 181 -13.98 3.46 7.87
CA MET A 181 -14.46 3.77 9.22
C MET A 181 -15.84 3.17 9.50
N VAL A 182 -16.68 2.98 8.48
CA VAL A 182 -17.99 2.33 8.62
C VAL A 182 -17.90 0.91 9.19
N LEU A 183 -16.81 0.20 8.89
CA LEU A 183 -16.58 -1.17 9.38
C LEU A 183 -16.41 -1.25 10.90
N LEU A 184 -16.10 -0.13 11.55
CA LEU A 184 -15.99 -0.04 13.02
C LEU A 184 -17.35 0.12 13.71
N ALA A 185 -18.38 0.57 12.96
CA ALA A 185 -19.70 0.89 13.51
C ALA A 185 -20.35 -0.27 14.28
N PRO A 186 -20.37 -1.53 13.76
CA PRO A 186 -21.00 -2.64 14.49
C PRO A 186 -20.36 -2.86 15.86
N ALA A 187 -19.02 -2.86 15.93
CA ALA A 187 -18.28 -3.09 17.16
C ALA A 187 -18.45 -1.93 18.16
N TYR A 188 -18.36 -0.69 17.68
CA TYR A 188 -18.53 0.51 18.51
C TYR A 188 -19.95 0.63 19.05
N THR A 189 -20.96 0.39 18.21
CA THR A 189 -22.36 0.39 18.64
C THR A 189 -22.60 -0.68 19.72
N LEU A 190 -22.18 -1.92 19.46
CA LEU A 190 -22.33 -3.00 20.42
C LEU A 190 -21.64 -2.67 21.75
N PHE A 191 -20.42 -2.14 21.72
CA PHE A 191 -19.67 -1.77 22.92
C PHE A 191 -20.34 -0.64 23.72
N LEU A 192 -20.88 0.38 23.02
CA LEU A 192 -21.64 1.47 23.65
C LEU A 192 -22.89 0.94 24.35
N LEU A 193 -23.65 0.06 23.68
CA LEU A 193 -24.86 -0.53 24.25
C LEU A 193 -24.56 -1.42 25.46
N LEU A 194 -23.50 -2.24 25.42
CA LEU A 194 -23.08 -3.11 26.51
C LEU A 194 -22.41 -2.34 27.67
N GLY A 195 -21.79 -1.19 27.36
CA GLY A 195 -21.03 -0.37 28.33
C GLY A 195 -21.85 0.69 29.08
N ALA A 196 -23.07 0.93 28.66
CA ALA A 196 -23.89 2.01 29.19
C ALA A 196 -24.34 1.75 30.62
N LYS A 197 -23.98 2.63 31.55
CA LYS A 197 -24.34 2.51 33.00
C LYS A 197 -25.85 2.48 33.25
N GLY A 198 -26.65 3.14 32.40
CA GLY A 198 -28.12 3.13 32.46
C GLY A 198 -28.79 2.06 31.62
N GLY A 199 -28.03 1.05 31.22
CA GLY A 199 -28.46 0.03 30.24
C GLY A 199 -28.51 0.56 28.81
N TRP A 200 -28.69 -0.33 27.84
CA TRP A 200 -28.66 -0.02 26.39
C TRP A 200 -29.63 1.10 25.97
N ARG A 201 -30.81 1.19 26.65
CA ARG A 201 -31.83 2.24 26.39
C ARG A 201 -31.31 3.65 26.65
N SER A 202 -30.35 3.84 27.56
CA SER A 202 -29.76 5.14 27.83
C SER A 202 -28.97 5.69 26.66
N MET A 203 -28.42 4.82 25.77
CA MET A 203 -27.74 5.21 24.54
C MET A 203 -28.72 5.61 23.42
N LEU A 204 -29.97 5.18 23.50
CA LEU A 204 -31.04 5.58 22.59
C LEU A 204 -31.80 6.82 23.09
N ALA A 205 -31.39 7.43 24.20
CA ALA A 205 -32.00 8.66 24.69
C ALA A 205 -31.88 9.79 23.66
N PRO A 206 -32.94 10.63 23.44
CA PRO A 206 -32.95 11.66 22.39
C PRO A 206 -31.74 12.59 22.45
N ARG A 207 -31.25 12.93 23.65
CA ARG A 207 -30.04 13.77 23.82
C ARG A 207 -28.77 13.11 23.26
N ILE A 208 -28.63 11.78 23.38
CA ILE A 208 -27.46 11.05 22.87
C ILE A 208 -27.55 10.88 21.35
N LEU A 209 -28.75 10.59 20.85
CA LEU A 209 -29.01 10.53 19.41
C LEU A 209 -28.77 11.89 18.76
N LEU A 210 -29.25 12.98 19.35
CA LEU A 210 -29.00 14.34 18.87
C LEU A 210 -27.50 14.66 18.86
N LEU A 211 -26.77 14.30 19.92
CA LEU A 211 -25.33 14.48 20.00
C LEU A 211 -24.61 13.71 18.87
N ALA A 212 -24.95 12.43 18.69
CA ALA A 212 -24.37 11.59 17.63
C ALA A 212 -24.66 12.16 16.24
N THR A 213 -25.91 12.56 15.98
CA THR A 213 -26.31 13.18 14.72
C THR A 213 -25.60 14.51 14.45
N THR A 214 -25.45 15.35 15.48
CA THR A 214 -24.70 16.62 15.37
C THR A 214 -23.23 16.36 15.02
N CYS A 215 -22.57 15.42 15.70
CA CYS A 215 -21.20 15.05 15.39
C CYS A 215 -21.08 14.45 13.97
N ALA A 216 -22.04 13.62 13.57
CA ALA A 216 -22.11 13.08 12.21
C ALA A 216 -22.26 14.20 11.15
N ALA A 217 -23.11 15.19 11.40
CA ALA A 217 -23.27 16.35 10.52
C ALA A 217 -21.98 17.17 10.40
N VAL A 218 -21.26 17.38 11.51
CA VAL A 218 -19.94 18.04 11.50
C VAL A 218 -18.93 17.22 10.69
N GLY A 219 -18.90 15.89 10.86
CA GLY A 219 -18.04 15.02 10.06
C GLY A 219 -18.41 15.02 8.57
N ALA A 220 -19.70 15.03 8.24
CA ALA A 220 -20.16 15.09 6.85
C ALA A 220 -19.87 16.43 6.18
N ALA A 221 -19.82 17.53 6.94
CA ALA A 221 -19.57 18.87 6.41
C ALA A 221 -18.25 18.99 5.65
N GLN A 222 -17.23 18.19 5.98
CA GLN A 222 -15.96 18.17 5.26
C GLN A 222 -16.12 17.76 3.78
N TYR A 223 -17.16 16.96 3.45
CA TYR A 223 -17.45 16.54 2.08
C TYR A 223 -18.10 17.64 1.21
N ILE A 224 -18.48 18.77 1.79
CA ILE A 224 -18.89 19.96 1.03
C ILE A 224 -17.77 20.40 0.09
N TRP A 225 -16.52 20.22 0.49
CA TRP A 225 -15.35 20.48 -0.35
C TRP A 225 -15.39 19.65 -1.64
N ASN A 226 -15.58 18.32 -1.51
CA ASN A 226 -15.68 17.42 -2.66
C ASN A 226 -16.93 17.72 -3.51
N LEU A 227 -18.07 17.96 -2.87
CA LEU A 227 -19.31 18.28 -3.57
C LEU A 227 -19.15 19.57 -4.41
N ARG A 228 -18.53 20.61 -3.84
CA ARG A 228 -18.27 21.87 -4.55
C ARG A 228 -17.40 21.65 -5.80
N ALA A 229 -16.45 20.74 -5.78
CA ALA A 229 -15.55 20.49 -6.90
C ALA A 229 -16.27 20.02 -8.17
N LEU A 230 -17.48 19.45 -8.07
CA LEU A 230 -18.28 19.00 -9.21
C LEU A 230 -18.66 20.16 -10.15
N TRP A 231 -18.89 21.37 -9.61
CA TRP A 231 -19.23 22.53 -10.45
C TRP A 231 -18.06 23.10 -11.25
N TYR A 232 -16.84 22.64 -10.98
CA TYR A 232 -15.63 23.04 -11.70
C TYR A 232 -15.14 21.96 -12.68
N GLN A 233 -15.94 20.90 -12.88
CA GLN A 233 -15.65 19.89 -13.89
C GLN A 233 -16.04 20.37 -15.29
N PRO A 234 -15.47 19.80 -16.37
CA PRO A 234 -15.85 20.13 -17.76
C PRO A 234 -17.35 19.97 -18.06
N GLN A 235 -18.01 19.06 -17.34
CA GLN A 235 -19.44 18.82 -17.42
C GLN A 235 -20.04 18.99 -16.01
N PRO A 236 -20.35 20.23 -15.61
CA PRO A 236 -20.91 20.51 -14.29
C PRO A 236 -22.34 20.00 -14.19
N PRO A 237 -22.77 19.57 -12.98
CA PRO A 237 -24.16 19.16 -12.77
C PRO A 237 -25.15 20.34 -13.01
N SER A 238 -26.31 20.03 -13.59
CA SER A 238 -27.34 21.00 -13.89
C SER A 238 -28.06 21.55 -12.65
N GLY A 239 -27.96 20.84 -11.51
CA GLY A 239 -28.58 21.25 -10.25
C GLY A 239 -28.13 20.42 -9.05
N LEU A 240 -28.62 20.80 -7.87
CA LEU A 240 -28.19 20.17 -6.61
C LEU A 240 -28.55 18.68 -6.54
N LEU A 241 -29.67 18.23 -7.06
CA LEU A 241 -30.07 16.82 -7.03
C LEU A 241 -29.14 15.97 -7.88
N GLU A 242 -28.77 16.44 -9.06
CA GLU A 242 -27.77 15.75 -9.90
C GLU A 242 -26.40 15.75 -9.25
N ALA A 243 -25.99 16.89 -8.67
CA ALA A 243 -24.72 16.95 -7.92
C ALA A 243 -24.68 15.96 -6.75
N LEU A 244 -25.77 15.80 -5.99
CA LEU A 244 -25.85 14.84 -4.90
C LEU A 244 -25.85 13.39 -5.41
N ALA A 245 -26.50 13.11 -6.53
CA ALA A 245 -26.47 11.79 -7.16
C ALA A 245 -25.06 11.42 -7.64
N THR A 246 -24.40 12.33 -8.36
CA THR A 246 -23.01 12.17 -8.81
C THR A 246 -22.06 12.04 -7.62
N PHE A 247 -22.21 12.90 -6.62
CA PHE A 247 -21.43 12.84 -5.40
C PHE A 247 -21.53 11.44 -4.74
N TRP A 248 -22.76 10.93 -4.57
CA TRP A 248 -22.98 9.63 -3.95
C TRP A 248 -22.40 8.48 -4.78
N PHE A 249 -22.62 8.53 -6.09
CA PHE A 249 -22.05 7.57 -7.03
C PHE A 249 -20.51 7.50 -6.91
N ASP A 250 -19.86 8.66 -6.98
CA ASP A 250 -18.41 8.77 -6.98
C ASP A 250 -17.78 8.43 -5.62
N VAL A 251 -18.33 8.98 -4.52
CA VAL A 251 -17.74 8.79 -3.19
C VAL A 251 -17.86 7.34 -2.71
N THR A 252 -18.94 6.65 -3.11
CA THR A 252 -19.15 5.23 -2.82
C THR A 252 -18.54 4.32 -3.87
N LYS A 253 -17.99 4.88 -4.95
CA LYS A 253 -17.42 4.13 -6.09
C LYS A 253 -18.38 3.03 -6.55
N SER A 254 -19.65 3.39 -6.80
CA SER A 254 -20.73 2.43 -7.03
C SER A 254 -20.49 1.51 -8.23
N ASP A 255 -19.79 2.02 -9.27
CA ASP A 255 -19.37 1.27 -10.44
C ASP A 255 -18.35 0.13 -10.11
N TRP A 256 -17.49 0.35 -9.12
CA TRP A 256 -16.52 -0.65 -8.69
C TRP A 256 -17.04 -1.52 -7.55
N ARG A 257 -17.80 -0.93 -6.63
CA ARG A 257 -18.34 -1.64 -5.48
C ARG A 257 -19.11 -2.88 -5.88
N ASP A 258 -19.94 -2.77 -6.91
CA ASP A 258 -20.84 -3.85 -7.34
C ASP A 258 -20.07 -5.02 -7.97
N THR A 259 -18.84 -4.82 -8.44
CA THR A 259 -17.99 -5.88 -8.99
C THR A 259 -16.92 -6.40 -8.01
N MET A 260 -16.56 -5.61 -7.00
CA MET A 260 -15.44 -5.91 -6.12
C MET A 260 -15.87 -6.37 -4.72
N VAL A 261 -16.89 -5.72 -4.12
CA VAL A 261 -17.31 -6.00 -2.74
C VAL A 261 -18.29 -7.17 -2.71
N LEU A 262 -18.01 -8.18 -1.87
CA LEU A 262 -18.80 -9.41 -1.72
C LEU A 262 -18.91 -10.27 -2.99
N HIS A 263 -18.04 -10.06 -3.97
CA HIS A 263 -18.09 -10.72 -5.28
C HIS A 263 -16.92 -11.68 -5.52
N VAL A 264 -16.37 -12.28 -4.46
CA VAL A 264 -15.36 -13.34 -4.61
C VAL A 264 -16.04 -14.61 -5.14
N PRO A 265 -15.66 -15.11 -6.32
CA PRO A 265 -16.17 -16.36 -6.85
C PRO A 265 -15.89 -17.52 -5.89
N ARG A 266 -16.81 -18.47 -5.78
CA ARG A 266 -16.64 -19.64 -4.88
C ARG A 266 -15.36 -20.43 -5.17
N SER A 267 -14.96 -20.50 -6.44
CA SER A 267 -13.72 -21.14 -6.89
C SER A 267 -12.44 -20.47 -6.36
N MET A 268 -12.53 -19.20 -5.95
CA MET A 268 -11.39 -18.39 -5.50
C MET A 268 -11.32 -18.25 -3.97
N ILE A 269 -12.29 -18.76 -3.22
CA ILE A 269 -12.31 -18.68 -1.75
C ILE A 269 -11.05 -19.33 -1.15
N GLY A 270 -10.62 -20.48 -1.69
CA GLY A 270 -9.39 -21.15 -1.26
C GLY A 270 -8.14 -20.29 -1.49
N ASP A 271 -8.08 -19.59 -2.61
CA ASP A 271 -6.98 -18.70 -2.95
C ASP A 271 -6.94 -17.48 -2.02
N HIS A 272 -8.09 -16.86 -1.73
CA HIS A 272 -8.18 -15.78 -0.75
C HIS A 272 -7.75 -16.22 0.66
N ALA A 273 -8.14 -17.42 1.07
CA ALA A 273 -7.72 -17.98 2.35
C ALA A 273 -6.19 -18.22 2.39
N ALA A 274 -5.61 -18.73 1.31
CA ALA A 274 -4.16 -18.92 1.19
C ALA A 274 -3.41 -17.59 1.20
N MET A 275 -3.93 -16.57 0.49
CA MET A 275 -3.37 -15.21 0.49
C MET A 275 -3.42 -14.59 1.89
N TYR A 276 -4.57 -14.64 2.56
CA TYR A 276 -4.68 -14.10 3.92
C TYR A 276 -3.71 -14.79 4.88
N TRP A 277 -3.59 -16.12 4.81
CA TRP A 277 -2.67 -16.87 5.64
C TRP A 277 -1.21 -16.53 5.34
N PHE A 278 -0.87 -16.35 4.07
CA PHE A 278 0.46 -15.89 3.66
C PHE A 278 0.73 -14.49 4.23
N ASP A 279 -0.19 -13.55 4.04
CA ASP A 279 -0.08 -12.18 4.50
C ASP A 279 0.06 -12.11 6.03
N LEU A 280 -0.82 -12.79 6.78
CA LEU A 280 -0.74 -12.84 8.24
C LEU A 280 0.63 -13.33 8.74
N ARG A 281 1.21 -14.35 8.09
CA ARG A 281 2.55 -14.85 8.43
C ARG A 281 3.64 -13.86 8.02
N GLN A 282 3.46 -13.17 6.93
CA GLN A 282 4.38 -12.13 6.50
C GLN A 282 4.43 -10.98 7.51
N GLN A 283 3.26 -10.54 8.01
CA GLN A 283 3.18 -9.50 9.03
C GLN A 283 3.83 -9.93 10.36
N PHE A 284 3.51 -11.12 10.85
CA PHE A 284 3.73 -11.47 12.26
C PHE A 284 4.49 -12.79 12.48
N GLY A 285 4.73 -13.58 11.42
CA GLY A 285 5.18 -14.97 11.57
C GLY A 285 4.08 -15.86 12.19
N PRO A 286 4.39 -17.15 12.48
CA PRO A 286 3.38 -18.10 12.94
C PRO A 286 3.00 -17.97 14.42
N ILE A 287 3.86 -17.38 15.26
CA ILE A 287 3.72 -17.39 16.73
C ILE A 287 2.77 -16.29 17.21
N VAL A 288 2.84 -15.11 16.61
CA VAL A 288 2.11 -13.92 17.09
C VAL A 288 0.59 -14.05 16.99
N PRO A 289 0.00 -14.65 15.93
CA PRO A 289 -1.44 -14.92 15.92
C PRO A 289 -1.91 -15.78 17.10
N LEU A 290 -1.13 -16.76 17.51
CA LEU A 290 -1.43 -17.61 18.68
C LEU A 290 -1.38 -16.78 19.97
N LEU A 291 -0.38 -15.91 20.10
CA LEU A 291 -0.28 -15.00 21.25
C LEU A 291 -1.44 -14.00 21.29
N ALA A 292 -1.90 -13.53 20.16
CA ALA A 292 -3.08 -12.65 20.05
C ALA A 292 -4.37 -13.37 20.46
N VAL A 293 -4.57 -14.65 20.05
CA VAL A 293 -5.70 -15.48 20.50
C VAL A 293 -5.64 -15.69 22.03
N ALA A 294 -4.46 -15.99 22.58
CA ALA A 294 -4.28 -16.09 24.02
C ALA A 294 -4.57 -14.74 24.73
N GLY A 295 -4.18 -13.63 24.10
CA GLY A 295 -4.49 -12.28 24.56
C GLY A 295 -5.98 -11.96 24.56
N LEU A 296 -6.70 -12.36 23.52
CA LEU A 296 -8.16 -12.23 23.47
C LEU A 296 -8.83 -13.04 24.59
N ALA A 297 -8.40 -14.28 24.78
CA ALA A 297 -8.90 -15.13 25.88
C ALA A 297 -8.59 -14.52 27.25
N GLN A 298 -7.38 -13.97 27.44
CA GLN A 298 -7.02 -13.28 28.67
C GLN A 298 -7.89 -12.04 28.89
N LEU A 299 -8.10 -11.23 27.85
CA LEU A 299 -8.95 -10.05 27.90
C LEU A 299 -10.41 -10.43 28.24
N ALA A 300 -10.94 -11.53 27.67
CA ALA A 300 -12.29 -12.03 27.95
C ALA A 300 -12.48 -12.40 29.43
N THR A 301 -11.43 -12.91 30.10
CA THR A 301 -11.50 -13.21 31.54
C THR A 301 -11.45 -11.95 32.43
N GLN A 302 -10.96 -10.82 31.91
CA GLN A 302 -10.83 -9.56 32.66
C GLN A 302 -11.98 -8.60 32.35
N ASP A 303 -12.32 -8.42 31.09
CA ASP A 303 -13.42 -7.57 30.62
C ASP A 303 -13.97 -8.13 29.30
N ALA A 304 -15.01 -8.95 29.38
CA ALA A 304 -15.64 -9.59 28.22
C ALA A 304 -16.13 -8.57 27.18
N ARG A 305 -16.53 -7.35 27.59
CA ARG A 305 -16.99 -6.31 26.66
C ARG A 305 -15.86 -5.82 25.78
N ARG A 306 -14.65 -5.63 26.33
CA ARG A 306 -13.46 -5.27 25.57
C ARG A 306 -13.02 -6.40 24.64
N ALA A 307 -13.12 -7.65 25.09
CA ALA A 307 -12.84 -8.81 24.24
C ALA A 307 -13.81 -8.88 23.05
N VAL A 308 -15.11 -8.70 23.29
CA VAL A 308 -16.11 -8.64 22.21
C VAL A 308 -15.83 -7.48 21.26
N LEU A 309 -15.49 -6.27 21.78
CA LEU A 309 -15.10 -5.13 20.95
C LEU A 309 -13.96 -5.51 20.00
N MET A 310 -12.87 -6.05 20.52
CA MET A 310 -11.70 -6.40 19.72
C MET A 310 -12.01 -7.52 18.70
N ALA A 311 -12.79 -8.54 19.11
CA ALA A 311 -13.18 -9.64 18.22
C ALA A 311 -14.08 -9.17 17.08
N VAL A 312 -15.05 -8.27 17.36
CA VAL A 312 -15.95 -7.75 16.30
C VAL A 312 -15.21 -6.80 15.38
N LEU A 313 -14.32 -5.92 15.90
CA LEU A 313 -13.46 -5.07 15.04
C LEU A 313 -12.61 -5.90 14.09
N PHE A 314 -11.97 -6.95 14.61
CA PHE A 314 -11.21 -7.88 13.79
C PHE A 314 -12.08 -8.57 12.74
N ALA A 315 -13.20 -9.16 13.14
CA ALA A 315 -14.05 -9.96 12.27
C ALA A 315 -14.70 -9.13 11.15
N THR A 316 -15.19 -7.91 11.45
CA THR A 316 -15.82 -7.05 10.44
C THR A 316 -14.82 -6.57 9.39
N ASN A 317 -13.61 -6.19 9.79
CA ASN A 317 -12.57 -5.81 8.85
C ASN A 317 -12.09 -7.02 8.03
N LEU A 318 -11.84 -8.16 8.70
CA LEU A 318 -11.43 -9.39 8.02
C LEU A 318 -12.47 -9.82 6.97
N ALA A 319 -13.75 -9.83 7.34
CA ALA A 319 -14.83 -10.22 6.43
C ALA A 319 -14.89 -9.29 5.20
N PHE A 320 -14.75 -7.99 5.40
CA PHE A 320 -14.69 -7.02 4.30
C PHE A 320 -13.47 -7.27 3.41
N ALA A 321 -12.26 -7.25 3.98
CA ALA A 321 -11.04 -7.39 3.19
C ALA A 321 -10.95 -8.75 2.47
N PHE A 322 -11.44 -9.82 3.11
CA PHE A 322 -11.52 -11.15 2.49
C PHE A 322 -12.51 -11.21 1.32
N SER A 323 -13.60 -10.46 1.41
CA SER A 323 -14.61 -10.39 0.37
C SER A 323 -14.33 -9.33 -0.70
N TYR A 324 -13.26 -8.55 -0.54
CA TYR A 324 -12.91 -7.48 -1.46
C TYR A 324 -11.92 -7.99 -2.50
N ASN A 325 -12.39 -8.08 -3.75
CA ASN A 325 -11.63 -8.66 -4.85
C ASN A 325 -10.88 -7.57 -5.63
N VAL A 326 -9.70 -7.18 -5.11
CA VAL A 326 -8.82 -6.14 -5.69
C VAL A 326 -7.37 -6.59 -5.68
N GLY A 327 -6.56 -5.96 -6.53
CA GLY A 327 -5.16 -6.32 -6.71
C GLY A 327 -4.28 -6.08 -5.47
N ASP A 328 -4.62 -5.10 -4.66
CA ASP A 328 -3.91 -4.67 -3.45
C ASP A 328 -4.65 -5.02 -2.15
N ALA A 329 -5.41 -6.12 -2.16
CA ALA A 329 -6.22 -6.55 -1.02
C ALA A 329 -5.48 -6.58 0.33
N HIS A 330 -4.16 -6.76 0.33
CA HIS A 330 -3.33 -6.84 1.54
C HIS A 330 -3.39 -5.56 2.40
N VAL A 331 -3.54 -4.37 1.80
CA VAL A 331 -3.65 -3.11 2.56
C VAL A 331 -4.98 -3.00 3.32
N PHE A 332 -6.03 -3.63 2.82
CA PHE A 332 -7.35 -3.63 3.47
C PHE A 332 -7.43 -4.54 4.70
N TYR A 333 -6.49 -5.49 4.86
CA TYR A 333 -6.35 -6.28 6.09
C TYR A 333 -5.66 -5.50 7.22
N LEU A 334 -5.07 -4.33 6.95
CA LEU A 334 -4.28 -3.58 7.92
C LEU A 334 -5.02 -3.29 9.24
N PRO A 335 -6.32 -2.87 9.27
CA PRO A 335 -7.03 -2.72 10.55
C PRO A 335 -7.20 -4.03 11.32
N SER A 336 -7.40 -5.19 10.66
CA SER A 336 -7.46 -6.48 11.35
C SER A 336 -6.07 -6.89 11.89
N HIS A 337 -5.00 -6.64 11.14
CA HIS A 337 -3.62 -6.83 11.62
C HIS A 337 -3.31 -5.93 12.83
N PHE A 338 -3.81 -4.71 12.83
CA PHE A 338 -3.71 -3.82 13.98
C PHE A 338 -4.39 -4.40 15.22
N MET A 339 -5.59 -5.00 15.08
CA MET A 339 -6.26 -5.69 16.18
C MET A 339 -5.46 -6.90 16.69
N VAL A 340 -4.87 -7.70 15.78
CA VAL A 340 -3.96 -8.80 16.16
C VAL A 340 -2.80 -8.27 16.99
N ALA A 341 -2.14 -7.21 16.56
CA ALA A 341 -1.02 -6.62 17.29
C ALA A 341 -1.42 -6.07 18.66
N LEU A 342 -2.54 -5.36 18.77
CA LEU A 342 -3.03 -4.86 20.05
C LEU A 342 -3.32 -5.99 21.06
N LEU A 343 -3.84 -7.13 20.59
CA LEU A 343 -4.13 -8.30 21.41
C LEU A 343 -2.87 -9.02 21.89
N VAL A 344 -1.70 -8.76 21.29
CA VAL A 344 -0.41 -9.25 21.83
C VAL A 344 -0.16 -8.71 23.24
N ALA A 345 -0.55 -7.46 23.54
CA ALA A 345 -0.30 -6.87 24.86
C ALA A 345 -0.97 -7.63 26.01
N PRO A 346 -2.28 -7.93 26.00
CA PRO A 346 -2.86 -8.82 27.01
C PRO A 346 -2.31 -10.25 26.94
N GLY A 347 -1.87 -10.74 25.76
CA GLY A 347 -1.18 -12.02 25.62
C GLY A 347 0.15 -12.07 26.38
N VAL A 348 0.97 -11.03 26.30
CA VAL A 348 2.20 -10.88 27.08
C VAL A 348 1.91 -10.83 28.58
N VAL A 349 0.85 -10.14 29.00
CA VAL A 349 0.43 -10.07 30.41
C VAL A 349 0.01 -11.45 30.94
N LEU A 350 -0.43 -12.37 30.08
CA LEU A 350 -0.75 -13.74 30.48
C LEU A 350 0.45 -14.44 31.15
N ALA A 351 1.68 -14.07 30.81
CA ALA A 351 2.89 -14.59 31.46
C ALA A 351 2.92 -14.32 32.97
N ALA A 352 2.19 -13.28 33.45
CA ALA A 352 2.05 -13.01 34.89
C ALA A 352 1.35 -14.14 35.65
N ARG A 353 0.65 -15.06 34.97
CA ARG A 353 0.08 -16.26 35.60
C ARG A 353 1.16 -17.23 36.10
N LEU A 354 2.35 -17.20 35.50
CA LEU A 354 3.51 -17.96 35.96
C LEU A 354 4.14 -17.27 37.17
N THR A 355 4.53 -16.02 37.01
CA THR A 355 4.96 -15.11 38.06
C THR A 355 4.71 -13.66 37.63
N PRO A 356 4.42 -12.69 38.55
CA PRO A 356 4.25 -11.29 38.21
C PRO A 356 5.47 -10.67 37.47
N ARG A 357 6.67 -11.21 37.75
CA ARG A 357 7.91 -10.74 37.14
C ARG A 357 8.08 -11.23 35.69
N ALA A 358 7.34 -12.25 35.25
CA ALA A 358 7.45 -12.82 33.90
C ALA A 358 6.96 -11.89 32.77
N ILE A 359 6.23 -10.81 33.09
CA ILE A 359 5.79 -9.81 32.08
C ILE A 359 6.99 -9.14 31.41
N LEU A 360 8.01 -8.75 32.18
CA LEU A 360 9.17 -8.05 31.63
C LEU A 360 9.98 -8.92 30.65
N PRO A 361 10.38 -10.16 31.00
CA PRO A 361 11.08 -11.02 30.03
C PRO A 361 10.19 -11.41 28.84
N ALA A 362 8.87 -11.60 29.01
CA ALA A 362 7.97 -11.86 27.89
C ALA A 362 7.86 -10.65 26.96
N ALA A 363 7.77 -9.43 27.50
CA ALA A 363 7.81 -8.20 26.69
C ALA A 363 9.18 -8.04 25.99
N ALA A 364 10.29 -8.28 26.70
CA ALA A 364 11.62 -8.21 26.12
C ALA A 364 11.82 -9.22 24.97
N LEU A 365 11.31 -10.45 25.12
CA LEU A 365 11.32 -11.46 24.07
C LEU A 365 10.49 -11.03 22.85
N THR A 366 9.33 -10.43 23.09
CA THR A 366 8.48 -9.91 22.01
C THR A 366 9.15 -8.74 21.27
N ILE A 367 9.85 -7.85 22.00
CA ILE A 367 10.64 -6.76 21.42
C ILE A 367 11.81 -7.32 20.61
N ALA A 368 12.53 -8.30 21.15
CA ALA A 368 13.61 -8.97 20.44
C ALA A 368 13.12 -9.64 19.15
N TYR A 369 11.94 -10.27 19.21
CA TYR A 369 11.29 -10.83 18.03
C TYR A 369 10.91 -9.75 17.01
N ALA A 370 10.35 -8.61 17.44
CA ALA A 370 10.07 -7.47 16.58
C ALA A 370 11.37 -6.94 15.92
N GLY A 371 12.47 -6.85 16.68
CA GLY A 371 13.79 -6.49 16.16
C GLY A 371 14.31 -7.47 15.12
N ALA A 372 14.15 -8.79 15.35
CA ALA A 372 14.52 -9.81 14.38
C ALA A 372 13.69 -9.72 13.09
N ARG A 373 12.40 -9.42 13.20
CA ARG A 373 11.51 -9.16 12.06
C ARG A 373 11.97 -7.92 11.29
N ALA A 374 12.20 -6.81 12.00
CA ALA A 374 12.70 -5.58 11.39
C ALA A 374 14.03 -5.83 10.65
N TYR A 375 14.96 -6.53 11.27
CA TYR A 375 16.24 -6.89 10.64
C TYR A 375 16.06 -7.72 9.37
N ARG A 376 15.16 -8.71 9.42
CA ARG A 376 14.84 -9.58 8.28
C ARG A 376 14.20 -8.80 7.13
N ASP A 377 13.23 -7.93 7.44
CA ASP A 377 12.39 -7.30 6.44
C ASP A 377 12.95 -5.94 5.97
N PHE A 378 13.93 -5.37 6.69
CA PHE A 378 14.59 -4.11 6.36
C PHE A 378 15.09 -4.02 4.91
N PRO A 379 15.83 -5.02 4.37
CA PRO A 379 16.33 -4.93 3.01
C PRO A 379 15.23 -4.88 1.95
N ALA A 380 14.07 -5.43 2.29
CA ALA A 380 12.90 -5.48 1.43
C ALA A 380 12.05 -4.20 1.49
N LEU A 381 12.12 -3.49 2.61
CA LEU A 381 11.32 -2.29 2.88
C LEU A 381 12.15 -1.01 2.86
N ASP A 382 13.48 -1.11 2.71
CA ASP A 382 14.32 0.08 2.52
C ASP A 382 14.19 0.60 1.09
N ARG A 383 13.44 1.68 0.95
CA ARG A 383 13.26 2.39 -0.31
C ARG A 383 14.05 3.70 -0.40
N SER A 384 14.97 3.93 0.53
CA SER A 384 15.73 5.20 0.61
C SER A 384 16.58 5.50 -0.63
N GLY A 385 16.95 4.48 -1.40
CA GLY A 385 17.68 4.60 -2.67
C GLY A 385 16.83 4.32 -3.92
N ASP A 386 15.51 4.19 -3.82
CA ASP A 386 14.65 3.82 -4.95
C ASP A 386 14.31 5.02 -5.84
N THR A 387 14.92 5.09 -7.02
CA THR A 387 14.67 6.12 -8.04
C THR A 387 13.93 5.58 -9.26
N ARG A 388 13.64 4.28 -9.32
CA ARG A 388 13.09 3.60 -10.49
C ARG A 388 11.83 4.24 -11.09
N PRO A 389 10.83 4.69 -10.32
CA PRO A 389 9.66 5.34 -10.90
C PRO A 389 10.01 6.62 -11.67
N ALA A 390 10.93 7.42 -11.11
CA ALA A 390 11.41 8.64 -11.77
C ALA A 390 12.24 8.33 -13.01
N ASP A 391 13.07 7.28 -12.97
CA ASP A 391 13.91 6.85 -14.07
C ASP A 391 13.05 6.39 -15.26
N VAL A 392 11.97 5.63 -15.02
CA VAL A 392 11.02 5.21 -16.07
C VAL A 392 10.40 6.42 -16.77
N ILE A 393 9.88 7.38 -16.02
CA ILE A 393 9.26 8.57 -16.62
C ILE A 393 10.30 9.40 -17.38
N SER A 394 11.49 9.60 -16.81
CA SER A 394 12.57 10.33 -17.48
C SER A 394 12.97 9.66 -18.79
N HIS A 395 12.98 8.33 -18.84
CA HIS A 395 13.29 7.58 -20.05
C HIS A 395 12.19 7.72 -21.10
N LEU A 396 10.91 7.61 -20.69
CA LEU A 396 9.77 7.78 -21.60
C LEU A 396 9.70 9.18 -22.22
N THR A 397 10.16 10.20 -21.50
CA THR A 397 10.12 11.60 -21.95
C THR A 397 11.44 12.08 -22.57
N ALA A 398 12.48 11.24 -22.60
CA ALA A 398 13.80 11.62 -23.10
C ALA A 398 13.75 12.19 -24.51
N GLY A 399 14.34 13.37 -24.70
CA GLY A 399 14.48 14.05 -26.00
C GLY A 399 13.16 14.52 -26.63
N LEU A 400 12.02 14.49 -25.92
CA LEU A 400 10.78 15.12 -26.38
C LEU A 400 10.80 16.61 -26.05
N ASP A 401 10.33 17.41 -27.00
CA ASP A 401 10.06 18.83 -26.83
C ASP A 401 8.66 18.98 -26.20
N ASP A 402 8.63 19.51 -24.99
CA ASP A 402 7.43 19.67 -24.18
C ASP A 402 6.39 20.65 -24.74
N GLN A 403 6.78 21.54 -25.66
CA GLN A 403 5.85 22.47 -26.31
C GLN A 403 5.35 21.98 -27.68
N ARG A 404 6.04 20.99 -28.26
CA ARG A 404 5.80 20.58 -29.66
C ARG A 404 5.44 19.11 -29.79
N ASP A 405 5.93 18.26 -28.88
CA ASP A 405 5.78 16.82 -29.04
C ASP A 405 4.58 16.27 -28.25
N ILE A 406 4.00 15.19 -28.72
CA ILE A 406 2.92 14.46 -28.05
C ILE A 406 3.41 13.03 -27.80
N LEU A 407 3.21 12.51 -26.59
CA LEU A 407 3.46 11.13 -26.24
C LEU A 407 2.16 10.32 -26.20
N LEU A 408 2.00 9.39 -27.13
CA LEU A 408 0.95 8.37 -27.09
C LEU A 408 1.50 7.12 -26.40
N THR A 409 0.85 6.72 -25.32
CA THR A 409 1.29 5.61 -24.49
C THR A 409 0.14 4.61 -24.30
N ASP A 410 0.48 3.34 -24.25
CA ASP A 410 -0.40 2.24 -23.87
C ASP A 410 -0.41 2.00 -22.36
N MET A 411 0.49 2.65 -21.66
CA MET A 411 0.75 2.36 -20.27
C MET A 411 -0.48 2.68 -19.43
N ASN A 412 -0.66 1.89 -18.40
CA ASN A 412 -1.78 1.99 -17.50
C ASN A 412 -1.86 3.37 -16.80
N TRP A 413 -2.94 3.59 -16.07
CA TRP A 413 -3.18 4.82 -15.31
C TRP A 413 -2.02 5.21 -14.37
N GLN A 414 -1.19 4.26 -13.93
CA GLN A 414 -0.05 4.51 -13.04
C GLN A 414 0.99 5.41 -13.72
N VAL A 415 1.32 5.12 -14.98
CA VAL A 415 2.28 5.94 -15.73
C VAL A 415 1.67 7.28 -16.12
N ALA A 416 0.37 7.32 -16.42
CA ALA A 416 -0.34 8.58 -16.65
C ALA A 416 -0.26 9.50 -15.41
N ASN A 417 -0.42 8.95 -14.20
CA ASN A 417 -0.21 9.70 -12.96
C ASN A 417 1.24 10.19 -12.83
N GLY A 418 2.23 9.37 -13.22
CA GLY A 418 3.63 9.76 -13.25
C GLY A 418 3.91 10.92 -14.19
N LEU A 419 3.42 10.85 -15.41
CA LEU A 419 3.55 11.94 -16.38
C LEU A 419 2.87 13.22 -15.87
N SER A 420 1.70 13.11 -15.26
CA SER A 420 0.98 14.23 -14.65
C SER A 420 1.74 14.84 -13.46
N TYR A 421 2.38 14.02 -12.63
CA TYR A 421 3.24 14.50 -11.55
C TYR A 421 4.43 15.28 -12.09
N PHE A 422 5.14 14.73 -13.08
CA PHE A 422 6.28 15.40 -13.69
C PHE A 422 5.89 16.71 -14.38
N ALA A 423 4.71 16.75 -15.01
CA ALA A 423 4.15 17.97 -15.56
C ALA A 423 3.96 19.06 -14.49
N LYS A 424 3.52 18.67 -13.30
CA LYS A 424 3.32 19.58 -12.15
C LYS A 424 4.64 20.13 -11.59
N VAL A 425 5.70 19.29 -11.55
CA VAL A 425 6.95 19.59 -10.85
C VAL A 425 8.04 20.12 -11.76
N ARG A 426 8.08 19.65 -13.01
CA ARG A 426 9.17 19.93 -13.96
C ARG A 426 8.73 20.79 -15.14
N GLN A 427 7.81 21.66 -14.99
CA GLN A 427 7.32 22.51 -16.09
C GLN A 427 8.42 22.90 -17.10
N PRO A 428 8.09 22.88 -18.42
CA PRO A 428 6.78 22.64 -19.03
C PRO A 428 6.44 21.15 -19.17
N ALA A 429 5.14 20.86 -19.35
CA ALA A 429 4.60 19.53 -19.36
C ALA A 429 4.46 18.98 -20.80
N ILE A 430 4.96 17.78 -21.03
CA ILE A 430 4.73 17.09 -22.29
C ILE A 430 3.26 16.71 -22.42
N ALA A 431 2.63 17.08 -23.52
CA ALA A 431 1.29 16.60 -23.84
C ALA A 431 1.31 15.07 -23.99
N HIS A 432 0.47 14.39 -23.24
CA HIS A 432 0.40 12.93 -23.29
C HIS A 432 -1.03 12.44 -23.17
N THR A 433 -1.28 11.27 -23.74
CA THR A 433 -2.54 10.55 -23.59
C THR A 433 -2.33 9.05 -23.81
N ARG A 434 -3.24 8.25 -23.29
CA ARG A 434 -3.22 6.80 -23.47
C ARG A 434 -3.93 6.43 -24.76
N ALA A 435 -3.33 5.53 -25.55
CA ALA A 435 -3.93 5.07 -26.78
C ALA A 435 -5.35 4.49 -26.60
N PRO A 436 -5.65 3.65 -25.59
CA PRO A 436 -7.00 3.15 -25.36
C PRO A 436 -8.04 4.25 -25.10
N ASP A 437 -7.65 5.35 -24.43
CA ASP A 437 -8.56 6.43 -24.06
C ASP A 437 -8.97 7.28 -25.26
N LEU A 438 -8.19 7.29 -26.33
CA LEU A 438 -8.43 8.10 -27.51
C LEU A 438 -8.57 7.30 -28.80
N LEU A 439 -8.66 5.97 -28.74
CA LEU A 439 -8.62 5.13 -29.92
C LEU A 439 -9.64 5.54 -31.00
N LEU A 440 -10.84 5.99 -30.60
CA LEU A 440 -11.84 6.53 -31.53
C LEU A 440 -11.40 7.80 -32.27
N TYR A 441 -10.51 8.58 -31.66
CA TYR A 441 -10.04 9.87 -32.16
C TYR A 441 -8.62 9.79 -32.74
N ALA A 442 -7.98 8.62 -32.66
CA ALA A 442 -6.59 8.47 -33.10
C ALA A 442 -6.33 8.94 -34.53
N PRO A 443 -7.20 8.64 -35.54
CA PRO A 443 -7.01 9.15 -36.88
C PRO A 443 -6.93 10.68 -36.94
N ALA A 444 -7.89 11.38 -36.32
CA ALA A 444 -7.90 12.83 -36.31
C ALA A 444 -6.71 13.41 -35.52
N LEU A 445 -6.41 12.85 -34.35
CA LEU A 445 -5.25 13.29 -33.56
C LEU A 445 -3.95 13.19 -34.35
N VAL A 446 -3.73 12.07 -35.03
CA VAL A 446 -2.50 11.83 -35.80
C VAL A 446 -2.43 12.78 -37.01
N THR A 447 -3.49 12.85 -37.81
CA THR A 447 -3.49 13.67 -39.03
C THR A 447 -3.42 15.16 -38.73
N ASP A 448 -4.18 15.66 -37.74
CA ASP A 448 -4.21 17.08 -37.40
C ASP A 448 -2.88 17.58 -36.82
N ASN A 449 -2.22 16.75 -36.00
CA ASN A 449 -0.91 17.10 -35.45
C ASN A 449 0.22 16.97 -36.49
N ASP A 450 0.12 16.00 -37.42
CA ASP A 450 1.05 15.90 -38.55
C ASP A 450 0.98 17.15 -39.44
N VAL A 451 -0.25 17.62 -39.78
CA VAL A 451 -0.45 18.81 -40.60
C VAL A 451 0.24 20.04 -40.00
N VAL A 452 0.24 20.21 -38.68
CA VAL A 452 0.91 21.33 -38.00
C VAL A 452 2.39 21.04 -37.69
N GLY A 453 2.91 19.91 -38.12
CA GLY A 453 4.32 19.53 -37.93
C GLY A 453 4.69 19.22 -36.47
N ARG A 454 3.73 18.79 -35.66
CA ARG A 454 3.96 18.38 -34.30
C ARG A 454 4.41 16.92 -34.27
N ALA A 455 5.55 16.64 -33.65
CA ALA A 455 6.05 15.27 -33.52
C ALA A 455 5.17 14.45 -32.57
N ILE A 456 4.86 13.22 -32.98
CA ILE A 456 4.08 12.27 -32.19
C ILE A 456 4.94 11.07 -31.90
N ALA A 457 5.25 10.85 -30.62
CA ALA A 457 5.97 9.68 -30.13
C ALA A 457 4.97 8.62 -29.65
N LEU A 458 5.22 7.36 -30.00
CA LEU A 458 4.38 6.22 -29.63
C LEU A 458 5.23 5.16 -28.93
N THR A 459 4.69 4.58 -27.88
CA THR A 459 5.21 3.31 -27.38
C THR A 459 4.88 2.20 -28.37
N GLU A 460 5.64 1.10 -28.35
CA GLU A 460 5.42 -0.07 -29.23
C GLU A 460 3.96 -0.52 -29.20
N ARG A 461 3.40 -0.60 -28.03
CA ARG A 461 2.04 -1.09 -27.85
C ARG A 461 1.00 -0.08 -28.32
N ALA A 462 1.18 1.22 -28.03
CA ALA A 462 0.30 2.27 -28.54
C ALA A 462 0.25 2.22 -30.08
N ARG A 463 1.40 2.03 -30.74
CA ARG A 463 1.49 1.81 -32.18
C ARG A 463 0.68 0.58 -32.60
N SER A 464 0.91 -0.57 -31.94
CA SER A 464 0.24 -1.83 -32.27
C SER A 464 -1.28 -1.75 -32.09
N GLU A 465 -1.77 -1.08 -31.05
CA GLU A 465 -3.21 -0.88 -30.81
C GLU A 465 -3.86 -0.01 -31.89
N ILE A 466 -3.18 1.06 -32.30
CA ILE A 466 -3.67 1.94 -33.37
C ILE A 466 -3.65 1.20 -34.71
N ASP A 467 -2.56 0.52 -35.02
CA ASP A 467 -2.41 -0.26 -36.27
C ASP A 467 -3.45 -1.39 -36.34
N ALA A 468 -3.77 -2.04 -35.23
CA ALA A 468 -4.79 -3.08 -35.16
C ALA A 468 -6.21 -2.52 -35.41
N ALA A 469 -6.51 -1.31 -34.96
CA ALA A 469 -7.82 -0.69 -35.11
C ALA A 469 -8.06 -0.06 -36.48
N TYR A 470 -7.03 0.54 -37.06
CA TYR A 470 -7.16 1.40 -38.26
C TYR A 470 -6.20 1.05 -39.38
N GLY A 471 -5.27 0.11 -39.19
CA GLY A 471 -4.09 -0.04 -40.03
C GLY A 471 -3.10 1.12 -39.78
N PRO A 472 -1.94 1.09 -40.47
CA PRO A 472 -0.94 2.16 -40.33
C PRO A 472 -1.52 3.50 -40.81
N LEU A 473 -1.77 4.42 -39.85
CA LEU A 473 -2.29 5.75 -40.22
C LEU A 473 -1.26 6.59 -40.94
N LEU A 474 -0.02 6.57 -40.44
CA LEU A 474 1.14 7.22 -41.04
C LEU A 474 2.38 6.33 -40.85
N PRO A 475 3.39 6.42 -41.74
CA PRO A 475 4.64 5.72 -41.54
C PRO A 475 5.28 6.07 -40.18
N THR A 476 5.71 5.06 -39.46
CA THR A 476 6.45 5.21 -38.20
C THR A 476 7.90 4.80 -38.38
N MET A 477 8.78 5.43 -37.61
CA MET A 477 10.21 5.06 -37.57
C MET A 477 10.64 4.87 -36.11
N PRO A 478 11.58 3.96 -35.83
CA PRO A 478 12.15 3.87 -34.49
C PRO A 478 12.71 5.22 -34.04
N ASP A 479 12.44 5.59 -32.77
CA ASP A 479 13.02 6.80 -32.17
C ASP A 479 14.46 6.49 -31.70
N PRO A 480 15.49 7.04 -32.37
CA PRO A 480 16.86 6.74 -32.02
C PRO A 480 17.30 7.24 -30.67
N ARG A 481 16.51 8.11 -30.03
CA ARG A 481 16.77 8.65 -28.68
C ARG A 481 16.43 7.63 -27.59
N VAL A 482 15.63 6.63 -27.91
CA VAL A 482 15.17 5.60 -26.95
C VAL A 482 15.39 4.22 -27.56
N VAL A 483 16.62 3.75 -27.50
CA VAL A 483 16.97 2.39 -27.89
C VAL A 483 17.00 1.54 -26.62
N VAL A 484 16.11 0.55 -26.53
CA VAL A 484 16.18 -0.49 -25.50
C VAL A 484 16.85 -1.69 -26.10
N PRO A 485 18.09 -2.00 -25.71
CA PRO A 485 18.74 -3.21 -26.19
C PRO A 485 17.94 -4.45 -25.78
N PRO A 486 17.94 -5.52 -26.56
CA PRO A 486 17.37 -6.81 -26.18
C PRO A 486 17.86 -7.25 -24.79
N LEU A 487 17.05 -8.03 -24.08
CA LEU A 487 17.41 -8.53 -22.74
C LEU A 487 18.74 -9.30 -22.80
N ALA A 488 18.92 -10.12 -23.83
CA ALA A 488 20.15 -10.87 -24.05
C ALA A 488 21.41 -9.98 -24.08
N GLU A 489 21.36 -8.82 -24.74
CA GLU A 489 22.46 -7.86 -24.75
C GLU A 489 22.66 -7.21 -23.37
N ARG A 490 21.58 -6.89 -22.67
CA ARG A 490 21.63 -6.26 -21.34
C ARG A 490 22.21 -7.17 -20.25
N VAL A 491 22.07 -8.49 -20.40
CA VAL A 491 22.65 -9.48 -19.49
C VAL A 491 24.00 -10.02 -19.95
N ALA A 492 24.39 -9.72 -21.18
CA ALA A 492 25.67 -10.13 -21.72
C ALA A 492 26.86 -9.41 -21.09
N GLY A 493 28.07 -9.97 -21.23
CA GLY A 493 29.33 -9.39 -20.74
C GLY A 493 29.50 -9.39 -19.21
N LEU A 494 28.64 -10.07 -18.48
CA LEU A 494 28.84 -10.30 -17.06
C LEU A 494 29.92 -11.37 -16.85
N PRO A 495 30.82 -11.21 -15.86
CA PRO A 495 31.88 -12.20 -15.58
C PRO A 495 31.31 -13.57 -15.23
N ALA A 496 31.97 -14.65 -15.73
CA ALA A 496 31.61 -16.00 -15.33
C ALA A 496 31.69 -16.17 -13.81
N GLY A 497 30.71 -16.91 -13.25
CA GLY A 497 30.61 -17.10 -11.79
C GLY A 497 29.93 -15.94 -11.05
N THR A 498 29.47 -14.89 -11.73
CA THR A 498 28.65 -13.84 -11.11
C THR A 498 27.29 -14.44 -10.68
N PRO A 499 26.86 -14.27 -9.42
CA PRO A 499 25.53 -14.67 -8.99
C PRO A 499 24.44 -13.86 -9.72
N TYR A 500 23.35 -14.53 -10.10
CA TYR A 500 22.21 -13.86 -10.72
C TYR A 500 20.88 -14.46 -10.28
N VAL A 501 19.82 -13.65 -10.38
CA VAL A 501 18.43 -14.07 -10.25
C VAL A 501 17.65 -13.50 -11.42
N LEU A 502 16.87 -14.35 -12.07
CA LEU A 502 15.91 -14.02 -13.12
C LEU A 502 14.54 -14.47 -12.65
N CYS A 503 13.60 -13.55 -12.66
CA CYS A 503 12.20 -13.80 -12.35
C CYS A 503 11.35 -13.54 -13.59
N VAL A 504 10.49 -14.48 -13.94
CA VAL A 504 9.53 -14.37 -15.04
C VAL A 504 8.14 -14.53 -14.46
N LEU A 505 7.38 -13.45 -14.42
CA LEU A 505 5.95 -13.49 -14.11
C LEU A 505 5.20 -13.36 -15.44
N LYS A 506 4.50 -14.42 -15.83
CA LYS A 506 3.79 -14.43 -17.11
C LYS A 506 2.77 -13.30 -17.18
N PRO A 507 2.77 -12.53 -18.27
CA PRO A 507 1.89 -11.41 -18.41
C PRO A 507 0.43 -11.85 -18.55
N SER A 508 -0.48 -10.92 -18.25
CA SER A 508 -1.89 -11.04 -18.64
C SER A 508 -2.03 -10.97 -20.17
N ARG A 509 -3.24 -11.22 -20.69
CA ARG A 509 -3.54 -11.20 -22.14
C ARG A 509 -3.04 -9.95 -22.87
N ASP A 510 -2.82 -8.86 -22.14
CA ASP A 510 -2.51 -7.55 -22.67
C ASP A 510 -1.01 -7.26 -22.80
N MET A 511 -0.13 -8.17 -22.43
CA MET A 511 1.33 -8.01 -22.54
C MET A 511 1.93 -9.26 -23.15
N SER A 512 2.68 -9.12 -24.23
CA SER A 512 3.47 -10.21 -24.81
C SER A 512 4.87 -10.23 -24.19
N LEU A 513 5.37 -11.41 -23.85
CA LEU A 513 6.79 -11.63 -23.61
C LEU A 513 7.44 -11.91 -24.98
N ASP A 514 8.58 -11.28 -25.23
CA ASP A 514 9.45 -11.71 -26.31
C ASP A 514 10.16 -12.99 -25.87
N GLU A 515 9.59 -14.13 -26.25
CA GLU A 515 10.11 -15.46 -25.90
C GLU A 515 11.47 -15.73 -26.52
N ASP A 516 11.75 -15.18 -27.70
CA ASP A 516 13.03 -15.34 -28.40
C ASP A 516 14.13 -14.56 -27.67
N ASP A 517 13.87 -13.33 -27.24
CA ASP A 517 14.81 -12.54 -26.44
C ASP A 517 15.06 -13.17 -25.07
N LEU A 518 14.00 -13.67 -24.42
CA LEU A 518 14.14 -14.41 -23.17
C LEU A 518 14.97 -15.67 -23.34
N ALA A 519 14.72 -16.47 -24.39
CA ALA A 519 15.49 -17.66 -24.68
C ALA A 519 16.96 -17.34 -25.02
N ALA A 520 17.20 -16.23 -25.72
CA ALA A 520 18.55 -15.73 -25.99
C ALA A 520 19.26 -15.30 -24.70
N ALA A 521 18.57 -14.59 -23.80
CA ALA A 521 19.11 -14.20 -22.50
C ALA A 521 19.45 -15.43 -21.64
N LEU A 522 18.57 -16.44 -21.60
CA LEU A 522 18.83 -17.67 -20.85
C LEU A 522 20.01 -18.46 -21.40
N ARG A 523 20.24 -18.47 -22.71
CA ARG A 523 21.45 -19.08 -23.31
C ARG A 523 22.73 -18.39 -22.82
N VAL A 524 22.71 -17.08 -22.67
CA VAL A 524 23.84 -16.31 -22.12
C VAL A 524 24.07 -16.64 -20.64
N LEU A 525 23.00 -16.79 -19.86
CA LEU A 525 23.07 -16.98 -18.40
C LEU A 525 23.43 -18.43 -18.02
N SER A 526 22.70 -19.42 -18.51
CA SER A 526 22.79 -20.79 -18.01
C SER A 526 22.38 -21.89 -18.98
N GLY A 527 21.80 -21.56 -20.13
CA GLY A 527 21.30 -22.53 -21.10
C GLY A 527 20.07 -23.32 -20.69
N THR A 528 19.32 -22.85 -19.70
CA THR A 528 18.13 -23.54 -19.13
C THR A 528 16.84 -23.04 -19.78
N ALA A 529 15.81 -23.90 -19.82
CA ALA A 529 14.47 -23.49 -20.24
C ALA A 529 13.70 -22.84 -19.08
N VAL A 530 12.72 -22.02 -19.41
CA VAL A 530 11.82 -21.41 -18.40
C VAL A 530 10.94 -22.50 -17.78
N PRO A 531 10.94 -22.67 -16.45
CA PRO A 531 10.05 -23.60 -15.77
C PRO A 531 8.57 -23.30 -16.02
N GLY A 532 7.74 -24.35 -16.00
CA GLY A 532 6.29 -24.21 -16.10
C GLY A 532 5.68 -23.50 -14.90
N GLY A 533 4.46 -22.95 -15.06
CA GLY A 533 3.73 -22.24 -14.00
C GLY A 533 3.41 -20.80 -14.40
N ASP A 534 2.65 -20.10 -13.56
CA ASP A 534 2.33 -18.67 -13.76
C ASP A 534 3.56 -17.78 -13.47
N TYR A 535 4.48 -18.30 -12.71
CA TYR A 535 5.68 -17.64 -12.28
C TYR A 535 6.89 -18.58 -12.35
N ALA A 536 8.06 -18.08 -12.75
CA ALA A 536 9.29 -18.83 -12.73
C ALA A 536 10.43 -18.03 -12.09
N VAL A 537 11.27 -18.73 -11.32
CA VAL A 537 12.53 -18.23 -10.76
C VAL A 537 13.67 -19.07 -11.28
N ILE A 538 14.68 -18.42 -11.79
CA ILE A 538 15.95 -19.04 -12.19
C ILE A 538 17.06 -18.29 -11.47
N ALA A 539 17.86 -18.98 -10.69
CA ALA A 539 18.96 -18.37 -9.96
C ALA A 539 20.20 -19.27 -10.03
N GLY A 540 21.35 -18.68 -10.21
CA GLY A 540 22.59 -19.43 -10.36
C GLY A 540 23.80 -18.53 -10.54
N LEU A 541 24.85 -19.11 -11.11
CA LEU A 541 26.08 -18.43 -11.45
C LEU A 541 26.23 -18.34 -12.97
N ILE A 542 26.58 -17.18 -13.49
CA ILE A 542 26.78 -16.98 -14.93
C ILE A 542 27.74 -18.04 -15.49
N GLY A 543 27.33 -18.68 -16.59
CA GLY A 543 28.12 -19.73 -17.26
C GLY A 543 28.07 -21.11 -16.59
N ARG A 544 27.16 -21.30 -15.61
CA ARG A 544 26.92 -22.61 -14.97
C ARG A 544 25.43 -22.96 -15.01
N PRO A 545 25.08 -24.26 -14.91
CA PRO A 545 23.68 -24.64 -14.73
C PRO A 545 23.09 -23.92 -13.50
N PRO A 546 21.81 -23.54 -13.53
CA PRO A 546 21.20 -22.82 -12.42
C PRO A 546 21.13 -23.70 -11.16
N GLU A 547 21.36 -23.11 -9.99
CA GLU A 547 21.18 -23.76 -8.69
C GLU A 547 19.72 -23.86 -8.29
N LEU A 548 18.88 -22.96 -8.83
CA LEU A 548 17.44 -22.97 -8.68
C LEU A 548 16.79 -22.69 -10.05
N ALA A 549 15.95 -23.62 -10.50
CA ALA A 549 15.02 -23.41 -11.60
C ALA A 549 13.66 -23.94 -11.16
N PHE A 550 12.73 -23.04 -10.88
CA PHE A 550 11.49 -23.34 -10.18
C PHE A 550 10.33 -22.60 -10.81
N GLY A 551 9.24 -23.31 -11.07
CA GLY A 551 7.97 -22.74 -11.49
C GLY A 551 6.90 -22.98 -10.45
N ALA A 552 6.05 -22.00 -10.20
CA ALA A 552 5.00 -22.09 -9.18
C ALA A 552 3.79 -21.23 -9.48
N ASN A 553 2.75 -21.49 -8.68
CA ASN A 553 1.65 -20.57 -8.46
C ASN A 553 1.93 -19.71 -7.22
N LEU A 554 1.38 -18.50 -7.22
CA LEU A 554 1.53 -17.55 -6.12
C LEU A 554 0.52 -17.83 -4.98
N PRO A 555 0.80 -17.46 -3.72
CA PRO A 555 2.05 -16.85 -3.22
C PRO A 555 3.10 -17.91 -2.85
N PHE A 556 4.37 -17.53 -2.80
CA PHE A 556 5.43 -18.40 -2.30
C PHE A 556 6.65 -17.62 -1.79
N THR A 557 7.51 -18.33 -1.03
CA THR A 557 8.85 -17.89 -0.68
C THR A 557 9.83 -19.02 -0.97
N LYS A 558 10.91 -18.73 -1.70
CA LYS A 558 12.00 -19.66 -2.00
C LYS A 558 13.34 -19.07 -1.59
N GLN A 559 14.22 -19.92 -1.13
CA GLN A 559 15.59 -19.57 -0.77
C GLN A 559 16.57 -20.44 -1.54
N VAL A 560 17.68 -19.85 -1.92
CA VAL A 560 18.82 -20.53 -2.57
C VAL A 560 20.12 -19.96 -2.03
N GLN A 561 21.18 -20.75 -2.03
CA GLN A 561 22.53 -20.32 -1.66
C GLN A 561 23.35 -20.12 -2.93
N LEU A 562 23.80 -18.91 -3.21
CA LEU A 562 24.66 -18.60 -4.34
C LEU A 562 26.03 -18.16 -3.82
N ASN A 563 27.05 -18.98 -4.04
CA ASN A 563 28.41 -18.72 -3.51
C ASN A 563 28.44 -18.45 -1.98
N GLY A 564 27.62 -19.17 -1.21
CA GLY A 564 27.51 -18.98 0.25
C GLY A 564 26.67 -17.79 0.68
N MET A 565 26.09 -17.03 -0.26
CA MET A 565 25.17 -15.93 0.00
C MET A 565 23.74 -16.44 -0.08
N GLY A 566 22.94 -16.21 0.97
CA GLY A 566 21.52 -16.51 0.97
C GLY A 566 20.76 -15.54 0.05
N VAL A 567 19.98 -16.09 -0.86
CA VAL A 567 19.07 -15.34 -1.74
C VAL A 567 17.65 -15.82 -1.49
N GLU A 568 16.78 -14.91 -1.11
CA GLU A 568 15.36 -15.18 -0.87
C GLU A 568 14.52 -14.47 -1.92
N VAL A 569 13.65 -15.22 -2.60
CA VAL A 569 12.64 -14.70 -3.50
C VAL A 569 11.29 -14.82 -2.82
N ARG A 570 10.64 -13.68 -2.57
CA ARG A 570 9.27 -13.60 -2.02
C ARG A 570 8.33 -13.12 -3.10
N MET A 571 7.23 -13.83 -3.23
CA MET A 571 6.16 -13.48 -4.15
C MET A 571 4.84 -13.45 -3.40
N GLU A 572 4.15 -12.36 -3.55
CA GLU A 572 2.77 -12.17 -3.13
C GLU A 572 1.85 -12.38 -4.33
N SER A 573 0.63 -12.80 -4.08
CA SER A 573 -0.40 -12.82 -5.11
C SER A 573 -1.64 -12.13 -4.60
N TRP A 574 -2.30 -11.45 -5.49
CA TRP A 574 -3.66 -10.98 -5.30
C TRP A 574 -4.48 -11.29 -6.53
N LEU A 575 -5.79 -11.25 -6.37
CA LEU A 575 -6.72 -11.58 -7.42
C LEU A 575 -7.27 -10.28 -8.01
N SER A 576 -7.29 -10.20 -9.35
CA SER A 576 -7.85 -9.06 -10.05
C SER A 576 -9.30 -9.36 -10.47
N ALA A 577 -10.22 -8.44 -10.17
CA ALA A 577 -11.61 -8.53 -10.58
C ALA A 577 -11.78 -8.57 -12.10
N ASP A 578 -10.98 -7.80 -12.83
CA ASP A 578 -11.13 -7.65 -14.28
C ASP A 578 -10.69 -8.89 -15.06
N THR A 579 -9.81 -9.71 -14.51
CA THR A 579 -9.20 -10.81 -15.25
C THR A 579 -9.48 -12.19 -14.64
N ILE A 580 -10.04 -12.27 -13.43
CA ILE A 580 -10.18 -13.52 -12.65
C ILE A 580 -8.83 -14.26 -12.58
N ARG A 581 -7.74 -13.53 -12.57
CA ARG A 581 -6.38 -14.04 -12.62
C ARG A 581 -5.59 -13.62 -11.40
N ARG A 582 -4.69 -14.49 -10.99
CA ARG A 582 -3.70 -14.13 -9.99
C ARG A 582 -2.75 -13.09 -10.58
N MET A 583 -2.62 -11.99 -9.90
CA MET A 583 -1.57 -10.99 -10.13
C MET A 583 -0.47 -11.23 -9.10
N GLY A 584 0.74 -11.01 -9.50
CA GLY A 584 1.90 -11.16 -8.62
C GLY A 584 2.72 -9.89 -8.52
N PHE A 585 3.24 -9.71 -7.35
CA PHE A 585 4.24 -8.71 -7.02
C PHE A 585 5.23 -9.36 -6.06
N GLY A 586 6.50 -9.02 -6.18
CA GLY A 586 7.47 -9.63 -5.30
C GLY A 586 8.82 -8.93 -5.29
N GLN A 587 9.74 -9.56 -4.60
CA GLN A 587 11.07 -9.02 -4.36
C GLN A 587 12.09 -10.13 -4.20
N VAL A 588 13.32 -9.78 -4.56
CA VAL A 588 14.51 -10.60 -4.31
C VAL A 588 15.36 -9.91 -3.26
N VAL A 589 15.62 -10.60 -2.17
CA VAL A 589 16.54 -10.18 -1.10
C VAL A 589 17.76 -11.08 -1.15
N ALA A 590 18.93 -10.49 -1.36
CA ALA A 590 20.21 -11.20 -1.40
C ALA A 590 21.11 -10.69 -0.28
N GLY A 591 21.59 -11.62 0.57
CA GLY A 591 22.29 -11.23 1.78
C GLY A 591 21.42 -10.30 2.65
N ARG A 592 21.77 -9.02 2.70
CA ARG A 592 21.02 -7.98 3.43
C ARG A 592 20.50 -6.87 2.50
N HIS A 593 20.55 -7.09 1.20
CA HIS A 593 20.22 -6.07 0.22
C HIS A 593 18.94 -6.43 -0.53
N HIS A 594 18.09 -5.44 -0.74
CA HIS A 594 17.01 -5.53 -1.70
C HIS A 594 17.62 -5.48 -3.11
N ALA A 595 17.67 -6.62 -3.78
CA ALA A 595 18.36 -6.75 -5.05
C ALA A 595 17.45 -6.44 -6.26
N LEU A 596 16.16 -6.75 -6.15
CA LEU A 596 15.24 -6.68 -7.28
C LEU A 596 13.79 -6.54 -6.79
N ILE A 597 13.02 -5.66 -7.43
CA ILE A 597 11.56 -5.71 -7.41
C ILE A 597 11.09 -6.53 -8.60
N VAL A 598 10.11 -7.40 -8.36
CA VAL A 598 9.56 -8.29 -9.37
C VAL A 598 8.13 -7.88 -9.64
N GLU A 599 7.86 -7.57 -10.91
CA GLU A 599 6.53 -7.30 -11.43
C GLU A 599 6.26 -8.18 -12.65
N ARG A 600 5.10 -8.05 -13.27
CA ARG A 600 4.76 -8.76 -14.51
C ARG A 600 5.84 -8.55 -15.58
N GLY A 601 6.15 -9.60 -16.33
CA GLY A 601 7.21 -9.62 -17.30
C GLY A 601 8.49 -10.23 -16.75
N ILE A 602 9.62 -9.72 -17.16
CA ILE A 602 10.94 -10.25 -16.80
C ILE A 602 11.64 -9.24 -15.89
N SER A 603 12.21 -9.75 -14.81
CA SER A 603 13.03 -8.98 -13.87
C SER A 603 14.32 -9.75 -13.61
N PHE A 604 15.46 -9.10 -13.81
CA PHE A 604 16.79 -9.69 -13.70
C PHE A 604 17.67 -8.85 -12.78
N ALA A 605 18.47 -9.51 -11.94
CA ALA A 605 19.56 -8.89 -11.21
C ALA A 605 20.81 -9.78 -11.24
N ALA A 606 21.95 -9.17 -11.53
CA ALA A 606 23.28 -9.72 -11.23
C ALA A 606 23.77 -9.13 -9.91
N LEU A 607 24.39 -9.96 -9.08
CA LEU A 607 24.71 -9.63 -7.69
C LEU A 607 26.23 -9.63 -7.47
N ASP A 608 26.68 -8.76 -6.56
CA ASP A 608 28.03 -8.88 -5.99
C ASP A 608 28.07 -9.91 -4.84
N ARG A 609 29.24 -10.08 -4.23
CA ARG A 609 29.43 -11.03 -3.12
C ARG A 609 28.68 -10.66 -1.84
N THR A 610 28.20 -9.42 -1.74
CA THR A 610 27.43 -8.92 -0.57
C THR A 610 25.93 -9.06 -0.78
N GLY A 611 25.49 -9.35 -2.00
CA GLY A 611 24.08 -9.42 -2.39
C GLY A 611 23.53 -8.11 -3.00
N ARG A 612 24.40 -7.12 -3.21
CA ARG A 612 23.99 -5.88 -3.88
C ARG A 612 23.87 -6.11 -5.38
N ALA A 613 22.81 -5.61 -5.99
CA ALA A 613 22.66 -5.66 -7.44
C ALA A 613 23.72 -4.76 -8.12
N ILE A 614 24.53 -5.35 -8.97
CA ILE A 614 25.52 -4.66 -9.80
C ILE A 614 25.00 -4.34 -11.19
N ARG A 615 23.96 -5.06 -11.62
CA ARG A 615 23.22 -4.83 -12.86
C ARG A 615 21.80 -5.32 -12.70
N THR A 616 20.84 -4.53 -13.13
CA THR A 616 19.44 -4.93 -13.25
C THR A 616 18.97 -4.77 -14.68
N ALA A 617 18.05 -5.63 -15.11
CA ALA A 617 17.38 -5.52 -16.39
C ALA A 617 15.91 -5.94 -16.26
N TYR A 618 15.05 -5.27 -17.00
CA TYR A 618 13.62 -5.54 -17.00
C TYR A 618 13.14 -5.65 -18.46
N ALA A 619 12.17 -6.50 -18.70
CA ALA A 619 11.52 -6.60 -19.99
C ALA A 619 10.02 -6.85 -19.84
N ALA A 620 9.21 -6.24 -20.70
CA ALA A 620 7.75 -6.35 -20.71
C ALA A 620 7.09 -6.04 -19.36
N ASN A 621 7.64 -5.13 -18.56
CA ASN A 621 7.06 -4.68 -17.30
C ASN A 621 7.15 -3.14 -17.19
N ILE A 622 6.59 -2.59 -16.11
CA ILE A 622 6.54 -1.14 -15.87
C ILE A 622 7.92 -0.49 -15.79
N PHE A 623 8.95 -1.24 -15.38
CA PHE A 623 10.32 -0.75 -15.25
C PHE A 623 11.17 -1.01 -16.52
N SER A 624 10.60 -1.66 -17.54
CA SER A 624 11.29 -1.79 -18.82
C SER A 624 11.21 -0.49 -19.60
N ALA A 625 12.34 -0.04 -20.09
CA ALA A 625 12.35 0.99 -21.11
C ALA A 625 11.76 0.38 -22.40
N GLN A 626 10.63 0.89 -22.87
CA GLN A 626 9.98 0.37 -24.05
C GLN A 626 10.51 1.07 -25.32
N PRO A 627 10.61 0.36 -26.45
CA PRO A 627 10.87 0.98 -27.74
C PRO A 627 9.84 2.09 -27.99
N ARG A 628 10.33 3.18 -28.53
CA ARG A 628 9.53 4.32 -28.92
C ARG A 628 9.63 4.55 -30.42
N TYR A 629 8.53 4.96 -31.00
CA TYR A 629 8.42 5.25 -32.44
C TYR A 629 7.99 6.69 -32.60
N LEU A 630 8.45 7.29 -33.66
CA LEU A 630 8.00 8.59 -34.15
C LEU A 630 7.14 8.41 -35.37
N ILE A 631 6.06 9.14 -35.48
CA ILE A 631 5.34 9.27 -36.74
C ILE A 631 6.21 10.06 -37.68
N ARG A 632 6.45 9.49 -38.88
CA ARG A 632 7.23 10.13 -39.90
C ARG A 632 6.35 11.14 -40.61
N THR A 633 6.57 12.41 -40.36
CA THR A 633 5.99 13.47 -41.17
C THR A 633 6.66 13.44 -42.57
N GLY A 634 5.86 13.43 -43.61
CA GLY A 634 6.32 13.38 -45.00
C GLY A 634 6.94 14.69 -45.49
N ARG A 635 7.56 15.48 -44.62
CA ARG A 635 8.21 16.75 -45.00
C ARG A 635 9.71 16.72 -44.77
#